data_b24a877758a8b0344493159d83a8ec03
#
_entry.id   b24a877758a8b0344493159d83a8ec03
#
_cell.length_a   1.000
_cell.length_b   1.000
_cell.length_c   1.000
_cell.angle_alpha   90.00
_cell.angle_beta   90.00
_cell.angle_gamma   90.00
#
_symmetry.space_group_name_H-M   'P 1'
#
loop_
_entity.id
_entity.type
_entity.pdbx_description
1 polymer ?
#
loop_
_entity_poly.entity_id
_entity_poly.type
_entity_poly.pdbx_seq_one_letter_code
_entity_poly.pdbx_strand_id
1 'polypeptide(L)'
;DIDFQREVHPGDRFSMLYESFQDERGADVKTGVVLMAEFDGAALSKTFYRHTPSDDGNVDYFDATGQSAKKFLMKTPINGARLSSGFGNRKHPILGYTKLHKGTDFAAPTGTPIYAAGNGRITSYGANGSFGNHAKIEHANGYTTTYAHMSRFAKGLKRGSSVKQGQVIGYVGTTGRSTGPHLHYEVHINNKPVNAMSLKLPTGRKLTGEQLEQFKAEMARIEALRDAEISERMVAQAKPAAPVGPGYTSVPVAAPAPAETRDIALRP
;
A
#
# COMPACT_ATOMS: atom_id res chain seq x y z
N ASP A 1 1.39 -4.39 -6.40
CA ASP A 1 1.01 -4.79 -5.04
C ASP A 1 2.07 -5.75 -4.53
N ILE A 2 2.94 -5.26 -3.65
CA ILE A 2 4.01 -6.02 -3.03
C ILE A 2 3.48 -6.48 -1.68
N ASP A 3 3.48 -7.78 -1.43
CA ASP A 3 3.20 -8.33 -0.09
C ASP A 3 4.47 -8.22 0.75
N PHE A 4 4.61 -7.09 1.48
CA PHE A 4 5.77 -6.78 2.30
C PHE A 4 6.13 -7.86 3.34
N GLN A 5 5.19 -8.73 3.68
CA GLN A 5 5.44 -9.83 4.63
C GLN A 5 6.00 -11.09 3.97
N ARG A 6 5.85 -11.24 2.65
CA ARG A 6 6.16 -12.46 1.93
C ARG A 6 7.10 -12.29 0.75
N GLU A 7 7.13 -11.09 0.17
CA GLU A 7 7.86 -10.81 -1.07
C GLU A 7 9.08 -9.91 -0.84
N VAL A 8 9.29 -9.40 0.38
CA VAL A 8 10.45 -8.57 0.74
C VAL A 8 11.42 -9.36 1.58
N HIS A 9 12.68 -9.41 1.15
CA HIS A 9 13.75 -10.18 1.75
C HIS A 9 14.95 -9.30 2.09
N PRO A 10 15.84 -9.73 3.02
CA PRO A 10 17.08 -9.03 3.27
C PRO A 10 17.92 -8.90 2.00
N GLY A 11 18.35 -7.69 1.69
CA GLY A 11 19.13 -7.38 0.48
C GLY A 11 18.32 -6.75 -0.65
N ASP A 12 16.97 -6.79 -0.58
CA ASP A 12 16.12 -6.07 -1.52
C ASP A 12 16.29 -4.56 -1.36
N ARG A 13 16.09 -3.82 -2.45
CA ARG A 13 16.29 -2.38 -2.52
C ARG A 13 15.00 -1.65 -2.87
N PHE A 14 14.82 -0.51 -2.25
CA PHE A 14 13.77 0.45 -2.60
C PHE A 14 14.43 1.75 -3.01
N SER A 15 13.99 2.34 -4.13
CA SER A 15 14.33 3.70 -4.48
C SER A 15 13.07 4.51 -4.79
N MET A 16 13.10 5.79 -4.45
CA MET A 16 12.01 6.71 -4.71
C MET A 16 12.55 8.05 -5.19
N LEU A 17 11.95 8.56 -6.26
CA LEU A 17 12.08 9.95 -6.69
C LEU A 17 10.84 10.70 -6.19
N TYR A 18 11.05 11.75 -5.43
CA TYR A 18 9.95 12.56 -4.89
C TYR A 18 10.32 14.06 -4.92
N GLU A 19 9.31 14.91 -4.91
CA GLU A 19 9.49 16.34 -4.77
C GLU A 19 9.84 16.68 -3.31
N SER A 20 10.79 17.56 -3.10
CA SER A 20 11.01 18.20 -1.82
C SER A 20 10.91 19.71 -1.95
N PHE A 21 10.49 20.36 -0.88
CA PHE A 21 10.43 21.81 -0.78
C PHE A 21 11.46 22.27 0.23
N GLN A 22 12.32 23.21 -0.16
CA GLN A 22 13.36 23.75 0.69
C GLN A 22 13.02 25.19 1.08
N ASP A 23 13.50 25.62 2.25
CA ASP A 23 13.47 27.02 2.65
C ASP A 23 14.61 27.80 1.99
N GLU A 24 14.65 29.12 2.24
CA GLU A 24 15.70 30.03 1.72
C GLU A 24 17.12 29.65 2.15
N ARG A 25 17.29 28.78 3.14
CA ARG A 25 18.56 28.28 3.66
C ARG A 25 18.93 26.90 3.09
N GLY A 26 18.10 26.34 2.19
CA GLY A 26 18.29 25.02 1.61
C GLY A 26 17.90 23.84 2.54
N ALA A 27 17.19 24.12 3.64
CA ALA A 27 16.70 23.06 4.52
C ALA A 27 15.36 22.50 4.02
N ASP A 28 15.21 21.19 4.01
CA ASP A 28 13.96 20.53 3.62
C ASP A 28 12.86 20.84 4.64
N VAL A 29 11.82 21.52 4.20
CA VAL A 29 10.68 21.92 5.03
C VAL A 29 9.42 21.09 4.78
N LYS A 30 9.32 20.43 3.60
CA LYS A 30 8.17 19.62 3.24
C LYS A 30 8.53 18.61 2.16
N THR A 31 8.07 17.38 2.32
CA THR A 31 8.07 16.38 1.26
C THR A 31 6.82 16.56 0.39
N GLY A 32 7.01 16.58 -0.92
CA GLY A 32 5.96 16.66 -1.92
C GLY A 32 5.46 15.27 -2.34
N VAL A 33 5.12 15.13 -3.62
CA VAL A 33 4.59 13.89 -4.16
C VAL A 33 5.72 12.94 -4.59
N VAL A 34 5.52 11.64 -4.45
CA VAL A 34 6.38 10.62 -5.03
C VAL A 34 6.10 10.58 -6.53
N LEU A 35 7.13 10.77 -7.36
CA LEU A 35 7.04 10.73 -8.82
C LEU A 35 7.30 9.33 -9.36
N MET A 36 8.26 8.62 -8.78
CA MET A 36 8.64 7.27 -9.14
C MET A 36 8.95 6.46 -7.88
N ALA A 37 8.59 5.19 -7.88
CA ALA A 37 9.00 4.23 -6.85
C ALA A 37 9.47 2.96 -7.54
N GLU A 38 10.62 2.45 -7.11
CA GLU A 38 11.21 1.22 -7.60
C GLU A 38 11.43 0.25 -6.44
N PHE A 39 11.12 -0.99 -6.68
CA PHE A 39 11.48 -2.11 -5.84
C PHE A 39 12.31 -3.07 -6.68
N ASP A 40 13.52 -3.35 -6.21
CA ASP A 40 14.45 -4.31 -6.83
C ASP A 40 14.81 -5.38 -5.81
N GLY A 41 14.22 -6.54 -5.98
CA GLY A 41 14.37 -7.68 -5.09
C GLY A 41 14.56 -8.99 -5.84
N ALA A 42 15.08 -10.00 -5.12
CA ALA A 42 15.36 -11.30 -5.69
C ALA A 42 14.14 -12.02 -6.28
N ALA A 43 12.96 -11.77 -5.72
CA ALA A 43 11.71 -12.40 -6.17
C ALA A 43 10.94 -11.55 -7.19
N LEU A 44 11.14 -10.24 -7.20
CA LEU A 44 10.35 -9.29 -7.97
C LEU A 44 11.14 -8.01 -8.18
N SER A 45 11.15 -7.47 -9.41
CA SER A 45 11.59 -6.12 -9.70
C SER A 45 10.45 -5.34 -10.35
N LYS A 46 10.11 -4.16 -9.82
CA LYS A 46 8.99 -3.32 -10.27
C LYS A 46 9.32 -1.85 -10.14
N THR A 47 9.03 -1.10 -11.19
CA THR A 47 9.08 0.36 -11.19
C THR A 47 7.69 0.90 -11.50
N PHE A 48 7.27 1.90 -10.75
CA PHE A 48 5.99 2.57 -10.93
C PHE A 48 6.20 4.09 -11.02
N TYR A 49 5.47 4.70 -11.93
CA TYR A 49 5.51 6.13 -12.23
C TYR A 49 4.16 6.77 -11.94
N ARG A 50 4.19 7.93 -11.30
CA ARG A 50 3.00 8.71 -11.03
C ARG A 50 2.44 9.30 -12.32
N HIS A 51 1.12 9.15 -12.52
CA HIS A 51 0.42 9.74 -13.66
C HIS A 51 -1.00 10.11 -13.28
N THR A 52 -1.54 11.12 -13.99
CA THR A 52 -2.93 11.55 -13.87
C THR A 52 -3.58 11.43 -15.23
N PRO A 53 -4.28 10.32 -15.51
CA PRO A 53 -4.97 10.13 -16.78
C PRO A 53 -6.00 11.22 -17.06
N SER A 54 -6.10 11.66 -18.31
CA SER A 54 -6.94 12.79 -18.72
C SER A 54 -8.45 12.50 -18.68
N ASP A 55 -8.86 11.23 -18.65
CA ASP A 55 -10.27 10.83 -18.68
C ASP A 55 -10.99 10.92 -17.33
N ASP A 56 -10.29 10.67 -16.22
CA ASP A 56 -10.89 10.69 -14.89
C ASP A 56 -10.18 11.64 -13.89
N GLY A 57 -9.01 12.17 -14.27
CA GLY A 57 -8.23 13.08 -13.42
C GLY A 57 -7.72 12.47 -12.10
N ASN A 58 -7.87 11.15 -11.90
CA ASN A 58 -7.44 10.50 -10.67
C ASN A 58 -5.96 10.11 -10.75
N VAL A 59 -5.18 10.62 -9.81
CA VAL A 59 -3.78 10.23 -9.68
C VAL A 59 -3.66 8.75 -9.36
N ASP A 60 -2.79 8.07 -10.10
CA ASP A 60 -2.40 6.68 -9.84
C ASP A 60 -0.94 6.45 -10.21
N TYR A 61 -0.43 5.25 -9.93
CA TYR A 61 0.90 4.80 -10.28
C TYR A 61 0.80 3.65 -11.27
N PHE A 62 1.60 3.72 -12.34
CA PHE A 62 1.57 2.75 -13.43
C PHE A 62 2.97 2.21 -13.69
N ASP A 63 3.07 0.92 -14.04
CA ASP A 63 4.31 0.36 -14.55
C ASP A 63 4.58 0.82 -15.99
N ALA A 64 5.77 0.53 -16.53
CA ALA A 64 6.17 0.95 -17.89
C ALA A 64 5.22 0.45 -18.99
N THR A 65 4.38 -0.54 -18.73
CA THR A 65 3.37 -1.04 -19.69
C THR A 65 2.04 -0.30 -19.59
N GLY A 66 1.93 0.69 -18.69
CA GLY A 66 0.69 1.42 -18.40
C GLY A 66 -0.28 0.65 -17.52
N GLN A 67 0.18 -0.40 -16.83
CA GLN A 67 -0.65 -1.15 -15.89
C GLN A 67 -0.60 -0.50 -14.51
N SER A 68 -1.77 -0.19 -13.93
CA SER A 68 -1.89 0.39 -12.60
C SER A 68 -1.27 -0.52 -11.52
N ALA A 69 -0.54 0.09 -10.59
CA ALA A 69 -0.05 -0.55 -9.38
C ALA A 69 -1.19 -1.06 -8.47
N LYS A 70 -2.35 -0.41 -8.54
CA LYS A 70 -3.53 -0.83 -7.79
C LYS A 70 -4.14 -2.06 -8.40
N LYS A 71 -4.31 -3.11 -7.62
CA LYS A 71 -5.16 -4.24 -7.97
C LYS A 71 -6.62 -3.87 -7.72
N PHE A 72 -7.51 -4.55 -8.43
CA PHE A 72 -8.95 -4.35 -8.27
C PHE A 72 -9.42 -4.47 -6.81
N LEU A 73 -8.86 -5.43 -6.07
CA LEU A 73 -9.07 -5.59 -4.62
C LEU A 73 -7.74 -5.86 -3.89
N MET A 74 -7.64 -5.36 -2.67
CA MET A 74 -6.59 -5.75 -1.73
C MET A 74 -6.89 -7.14 -1.17
N LYS A 75 -5.90 -8.04 -1.17
CA LYS A 75 -6.02 -9.35 -0.50
C LYS A 75 -5.95 -9.22 1.02
N THR A 76 -5.21 -8.22 1.51
CA THR A 76 -4.99 -7.94 2.92
C THR A 76 -5.39 -6.49 3.22
N PRO A 77 -6.67 -6.23 3.59
CA PRO A 77 -7.18 -4.88 3.82
C PRO A 77 -6.86 -4.35 5.24
N ILE A 78 -5.70 -4.71 5.76
CA ILE A 78 -5.21 -4.34 7.09
C ILE A 78 -3.68 -4.39 7.09
N ASN A 79 -3.02 -3.41 7.71
CA ASN A 79 -1.57 -3.37 7.80
C ASN A 79 -1.06 -4.03 9.09
N GLY A 80 0.12 -4.67 9.02
CA GLY A 80 0.81 -5.23 10.19
C GLY A 80 0.09 -6.42 10.84
N ALA A 81 -0.89 -7.03 10.19
CA ALA A 81 -1.66 -8.13 10.72
C ALA A 81 -1.08 -9.50 10.32
N ARG A 82 -1.10 -10.44 11.25
CA ARG A 82 -0.72 -11.83 10.98
C ARG A 82 -1.94 -12.62 10.49
N LEU A 83 -1.81 -13.36 9.38
CA LEU A 83 -2.81 -14.33 8.94
C LEU A 83 -2.95 -15.43 10.01
N SER A 84 -4.09 -15.48 10.69
CA SER A 84 -4.35 -16.41 11.78
C SER A 84 -5.18 -17.61 11.37
N SER A 85 -6.06 -17.47 10.35
CA SER A 85 -6.83 -18.58 9.80
C SER A 85 -7.22 -18.32 8.35
N GLY A 86 -7.00 -19.31 7.49
CA GLY A 86 -7.34 -19.25 6.07
C GLY A 86 -8.80 -19.63 5.78
N PHE A 87 -9.20 -19.42 4.52
CA PHE A 87 -10.43 -19.93 3.93
C PHE A 87 -10.41 -21.46 3.82
N GLY A 88 -11.54 -22.11 4.07
CA GLY A 88 -11.69 -23.54 3.85
C GLY A 88 -12.37 -24.30 5.00
N ASN A 89 -12.51 -25.60 4.84
CA ASN A 89 -13.10 -26.45 5.86
C ASN A 89 -12.16 -26.62 7.06
N ARG A 90 -12.65 -26.27 8.25
CA ARG A 90 -11.92 -26.44 9.50
C ARG A 90 -12.85 -26.77 10.67
N LYS A 91 -12.32 -27.38 11.72
CA LYS A 91 -13.03 -27.53 12.98
C LYS A 91 -13.33 -26.14 13.53
N HIS A 92 -14.62 -25.85 13.74
CA HIS A 92 -15.04 -24.54 14.22
C HIS A 92 -14.61 -24.35 15.68
N PRO A 93 -13.87 -23.31 16.05
CA PRO A 93 -13.25 -23.18 17.37
C PRO A 93 -14.26 -23.11 18.52
N ILE A 94 -15.48 -22.62 18.25
CA ILE A 94 -16.55 -22.51 19.27
C ILE A 94 -17.57 -23.67 19.13
N LEU A 95 -17.94 -24.06 17.91
CA LEU A 95 -19.01 -25.02 17.66
C LEU A 95 -18.53 -26.48 17.62
N GLY A 96 -17.22 -26.71 17.51
CA GLY A 96 -16.61 -28.05 17.59
C GLY A 96 -16.75 -28.95 16.36
N TYR A 97 -17.66 -28.68 15.42
CA TYR A 97 -17.83 -29.46 14.19
C TYR A 97 -17.10 -28.82 12.99
N THR A 98 -16.88 -29.62 11.96
CA THR A 98 -16.26 -29.14 10.72
C THR A 98 -17.21 -28.21 9.97
N LYS A 99 -16.75 -26.99 9.69
CA LYS A 99 -17.52 -25.97 8.99
C LYS A 99 -16.63 -25.23 7.99
N LEU A 100 -17.24 -24.84 6.88
CA LEU A 100 -16.55 -23.95 5.92
C LEU A 100 -16.33 -22.58 6.55
N HIS A 101 -15.07 -22.18 6.68
CA HIS A 101 -14.66 -20.83 6.97
C HIS A 101 -14.68 -20.02 5.66
N LYS A 102 -15.65 -19.12 5.53
CA LYS A 102 -15.94 -18.39 4.28
C LYS A 102 -15.00 -17.20 4.05
N GLY A 103 -14.08 -16.93 4.97
CA GLY A 103 -13.18 -15.80 4.91
C GLY A 103 -11.76 -16.14 5.32
N THR A 104 -11.00 -15.09 5.52
CA THR A 104 -9.63 -15.11 6.04
C THR A 104 -9.59 -14.28 7.31
N ASP A 105 -8.99 -14.81 8.37
CA ASP A 105 -8.85 -14.10 9.64
C ASP A 105 -7.45 -13.52 9.76
N PHE A 106 -7.38 -12.23 10.05
CA PHE A 106 -6.14 -11.48 10.27
C PHE A 106 -6.10 -11.00 11.73
N ALA A 107 -5.23 -11.62 12.54
CA ALA A 107 -5.03 -11.22 13.93
C ALA A 107 -4.25 -9.89 13.99
N ALA A 108 -4.82 -8.92 14.71
CA ALA A 108 -4.22 -7.61 14.94
C ALA A 108 -4.79 -7.01 16.24
N PRO A 109 -4.08 -6.06 16.88
CA PRO A 109 -4.57 -5.37 18.08
C PRO A 109 -5.91 -4.67 17.85
N THR A 110 -6.75 -4.62 18.88
CA THR A 110 -7.99 -3.83 18.84
C THR A 110 -7.66 -2.37 18.51
N GLY A 111 -8.41 -1.78 17.58
CA GLY A 111 -8.22 -0.41 17.13
C GLY A 111 -7.31 -0.26 15.90
N THR A 112 -6.70 -1.33 15.40
CA THR A 112 -5.98 -1.32 14.12
C THR A 112 -6.92 -0.92 12.99
N PRO A 113 -6.55 0.03 12.09
CA PRO A 113 -7.40 0.44 10.99
C PRO A 113 -7.69 -0.69 10.01
N ILE A 114 -8.94 -0.76 9.55
CA ILE A 114 -9.41 -1.65 8.49
C ILE A 114 -9.72 -0.79 7.27
N TYR A 115 -9.22 -1.20 6.12
CA TYR A 115 -9.34 -0.46 4.87
C TYR A 115 -10.35 -1.11 3.92
N ALA A 116 -11.03 -0.29 3.10
CA ALA A 116 -11.81 -0.80 1.98
C ALA A 116 -10.86 -1.48 0.99
N ALA A 117 -11.12 -2.76 0.67
CA ALA A 117 -10.26 -3.54 -0.22
C ALA A 117 -10.29 -3.04 -1.68
N GLY A 118 -11.34 -2.33 -2.07
CA GLY A 118 -11.51 -1.75 -3.41
C GLY A 118 -12.47 -0.58 -3.39
N ASN A 119 -12.54 0.14 -4.52
CA ASN A 119 -13.57 1.14 -4.74
C ASN A 119 -14.94 0.45 -4.74
N GLY A 120 -15.94 1.08 -4.12
CA GLY A 120 -17.29 0.48 -4.08
C GLY A 120 -18.28 1.29 -3.27
N ARG A 121 -19.44 0.69 -3.02
CA ARG A 121 -20.53 1.24 -2.22
C ARG A 121 -20.81 0.35 -1.02
N ILE A 122 -20.94 0.95 0.15
CA ILE A 122 -21.32 0.24 1.39
C ILE A 122 -22.79 -0.20 1.28
N THR A 123 -23.04 -1.51 1.29
CA THR A 123 -24.39 -2.09 1.24
C THR A 123 -24.90 -2.50 2.62
N SER A 124 -24.01 -2.74 3.58
CA SER A 124 -24.34 -2.98 5.00
C SER A 124 -23.27 -2.37 5.90
N TYR A 125 -23.70 -1.74 7.03
CA TYR A 125 -22.82 -1.07 7.96
C TYR A 125 -23.48 -0.99 9.33
N GLY A 126 -23.13 -1.89 10.25
CA GLY A 126 -23.79 -1.99 11.54
C GLY A 126 -23.56 -3.35 12.20
N ALA A 127 -24.27 -3.59 13.30
CA ALA A 127 -24.24 -4.90 13.96
C ALA A 127 -25.02 -5.96 13.17
N ASN A 128 -24.46 -7.18 13.06
CA ASN A 128 -25.08 -8.27 12.31
C ASN A 128 -24.71 -9.64 12.91
N GLY A 129 -25.49 -10.09 13.86
CA GLY A 129 -25.40 -11.44 14.42
C GLY A 129 -23.97 -11.89 14.76
N SER A 130 -23.54 -13.01 14.18
CA SER A 130 -22.21 -13.57 14.44
C SER A 130 -21.05 -12.72 13.93
N PHE A 131 -21.26 -11.86 12.95
CA PHE A 131 -20.24 -10.92 12.47
C PHE A 131 -19.94 -9.79 13.45
N GLY A 132 -20.83 -9.54 14.42
CA GLY A 132 -20.72 -8.36 15.27
C GLY A 132 -20.86 -7.07 14.45
N ASN A 133 -20.09 -6.06 14.77
CA ASN A 133 -20.00 -4.86 13.95
C ASN A 133 -19.30 -5.19 12.64
N HIS A 134 -20.01 -4.97 11.52
CA HIS A 134 -19.50 -5.33 10.20
C HIS A 134 -19.78 -4.28 9.16
N ALA A 135 -18.96 -4.28 8.11
CA ALA A 135 -19.19 -3.56 6.86
C ALA A 135 -19.27 -4.56 5.70
N LYS A 136 -20.16 -4.32 4.74
CA LYS A 136 -20.21 -5.01 3.45
C LYS A 136 -20.13 -3.99 2.34
N ILE A 137 -19.22 -4.20 1.39
CA ILE A 137 -18.97 -3.31 0.26
C ILE A 137 -19.21 -4.08 -1.02
N GLU A 138 -20.01 -3.51 -1.89
CA GLU A 138 -20.21 -3.98 -3.27
C GLU A 138 -19.25 -3.23 -4.19
N HIS A 139 -18.55 -3.97 -5.01
CA HIS A 139 -17.59 -3.51 -6.01
C HIS A 139 -18.10 -3.80 -7.42
N ALA A 140 -17.41 -3.29 -8.44
CA ALA A 140 -17.70 -3.67 -9.82
C ALA A 140 -17.52 -5.17 -10.08
N ASN A 141 -18.00 -5.65 -11.22
CA ASN A 141 -17.82 -7.01 -11.71
C ASN A 141 -18.33 -8.12 -10.78
N GLY A 142 -19.37 -7.83 -9.99
CA GLY A 142 -20.01 -8.81 -9.09
C GLY A 142 -19.21 -9.18 -7.85
N TYR A 143 -18.15 -8.42 -7.54
CA TYR A 143 -17.38 -8.62 -6.32
C TYR A 143 -18.04 -7.95 -5.12
N THR A 144 -17.97 -8.62 -3.98
CA THR A 144 -18.40 -8.08 -2.68
C THR A 144 -17.37 -8.43 -1.63
N THR A 145 -17.07 -7.50 -0.72
CA THR A 145 -16.22 -7.77 0.44
C THR A 145 -16.96 -7.54 1.74
N THR A 146 -16.67 -8.35 2.74
CA THR A 146 -17.24 -8.25 4.09
C THR A 146 -16.11 -8.18 5.11
N TYR A 147 -16.28 -7.28 6.08
CA TYR A 147 -15.34 -7.01 7.16
C TYR A 147 -16.07 -7.11 8.47
N ALA A 148 -15.68 -8.02 9.34
CA ALA A 148 -16.41 -8.30 10.58
C ALA A 148 -15.57 -8.13 11.84
N HIS A 149 -16.23 -8.26 13.00
CA HIS A 149 -15.68 -8.15 14.35
C HIS A 149 -15.10 -6.79 14.70
N MET A 150 -15.55 -5.71 14.02
CA MET A 150 -15.07 -4.35 14.28
C MET A 150 -15.35 -3.89 15.71
N SER A 151 -14.43 -3.14 16.32
CA SER A 151 -14.66 -2.44 17.59
C SER A 151 -15.51 -1.20 17.40
N ARG A 152 -15.24 -0.46 16.32
CA ARG A 152 -15.96 0.77 15.95
C ARG A 152 -15.90 1.02 14.45
N PHE A 153 -16.79 1.84 13.99
CA PHE A 153 -16.91 2.30 12.62
C PHE A 153 -16.08 3.57 12.36
N ALA A 154 -15.67 3.80 11.10
CA ALA A 154 -15.08 5.07 10.70
C ALA A 154 -16.15 6.18 10.70
N LYS A 155 -15.75 7.39 11.10
CA LYS A 155 -16.66 8.55 11.12
C LYS A 155 -17.10 8.95 9.71
N GLY A 156 -18.34 9.40 9.56
CA GLY A 156 -18.88 9.92 8.30
C GLY A 156 -19.33 8.86 7.29
N LEU A 157 -19.13 7.56 7.56
CA LEU A 157 -19.60 6.48 6.71
C LEU A 157 -20.93 5.90 7.22
N LYS A 158 -21.76 5.48 6.27
CA LYS A 158 -23.05 4.81 6.49
C LYS A 158 -23.39 3.91 5.32
N ARG A 159 -24.43 3.10 5.45
CA ARG A 159 -25.00 2.37 4.30
C ARG A 159 -25.31 3.35 3.16
N GLY A 160 -24.90 3.00 1.96
CA GLY A 160 -25.02 3.83 0.76
C GLY A 160 -23.81 4.74 0.48
N SER A 161 -22.87 4.90 1.42
CA SER A 161 -21.64 5.68 1.18
C SER A 161 -20.78 5.02 0.11
N SER A 162 -20.21 5.83 -0.79
CA SER A 162 -19.12 5.40 -1.67
C SER A 162 -17.80 5.44 -0.91
N VAL A 163 -16.94 4.47 -1.17
CA VAL A 163 -15.60 4.37 -0.58
C VAL A 163 -14.55 4.14 -1.66
N LYS A 164 -13.34 4.64 -1.42
CA LYS A 164 -12.17 4.38 -2.27
C LYS A 164 -11.33 3.25 -1.67
N GLN A 165 -10.61 2.51 -2.51
CA GLN A 165 -9.62 1.53 -2.07
C GLN A 165 -8.62 2.19 -1.11
N GLY A 166 -8.30 1.53 0.01
CA GLY A 166 -7.42 2.07 1.04
C GLY A 166 -8.07 3.06 2.01
N GLN A 167 -9.34 3.42 1.81
CA GLN A 167 -10.06 4.27 2.77
C GLN A 167 -10.35 3.49 4.06
N VAL A 168 -10.09 4.10 5.23
CA VAL A 168 -10.45 3.51 6.53
C VAL A 168 -11.97 3.40 6.64
N ILE A 169 -12.46 2.18 6.91
CA ILE A 169 -13.89 1.88 7.06
C ILE A 169 -14.28 1.45 8.47
N GLY A 170 -13.31 1.18 9.33
CA GLY A 170 -13.54 0.76 10.70
C GLY A 170 -12.23 0.32 11.35
N TYR A 171 -12.35 -0.31 12.51
CA TYR A 171 -11.20 -0.67 13.32
C TYR A 171 -11.39 -2.07 13.90
N VAL A 172 -10.31 -2.84 13.98
CA VAL A 172 -10.29 -4.19 14.56
C VAL A 172 -10.90 -4.22 15.96
N GLY A 173 -11.63 -5.27 16.24
CA GLY A 173 -12.22 -5.58 17.54
C GLY A 173 -12.42 -7.08 17.72
N THR A 174 -13.38 -7.42 18.58
CA THR A 174 -13.77 -8.80 18.88
C THR A 174 -15.29 -8.90 19.12
N THR A 175 -16.07 -8.07 18.43
CA THR A 175 -17.54 -8.07 18.56
C THR A 175 -18.16 -9.27 17.83
N GLY A 176 -19.37 -9.69 18.24
CA GLY A 176 -20.03 -10.85 17.70
C GLY A 176 -19.41 -12.16 18.17
N ARG A 177 -19.39 -13.19 17.30
CA ARG A 177 -18.83 -14.50 17.64
C ARG A 177 -17.34 -14.55 17.28
N SER A 178 -16.51 -14.07 18.18
CA SER A 178 -15.05 -13.98 18.04
C SER A 178 -14.38 -14.54 19.31
N THR A 179 -13.20 -15.13 19.16
CA THR A 179 -12.36 -15.64 20.25
C THR A 179 -11.26 -14.71 20.68
N GLY A 180 -11.06 -13.60 19.96
CA GLY A 180 -10.04 -12.60 20.25
C GLY A 180 -9.95 -11.56 19.13
N PRO A 181 -9.18 -10.48 19.32
CA PRO A 181 -9.12 -9.39 18.35
C PRO A 181 -8.58 -9.85 16.98
N HIS A 182 -9.39 -9.71 15.94
CA HIS A 182 -9.02 -10.00 14.56
C HIS A 182 -9.99 -9.34 13.58
N LEU A 183 -9.56 -9.17 12.34
CA LEU A 183 -10.43 -8.90 11.20
C LEU A 183 -10.83 -10.24 10.56
N HIS A 184 -12.12 -10.53 10.47
CA HIS A 184 -12.64 -11.55 9.57
C HIS A 184 -12.99 -10.90 8.24
N TYR A 185 -12.34 -11.34 7.16
CA TYR A 185 -12.43 -10.77 5.82
C TYR A 185 -12.94 -11.81 4.83
N GLU A 186 -14.07 -11.52 4.16
CA GLU A 186 -14.61 -12.36 3.12
C GLU A 186 -14.59 -11.65 1.77
N VAL A 187 -14.27 -12.39 0.70
CA VAL A 187 -14.45 -11.97 -0.69
C VAL A 187 -15.49 -12.91 -1.32
N HIS A 188 -16.46 -12.31 -2.00
CA HIS A 188 -17.48 -13.04 -2.73
C HIS A 188 -17.47 -12.61 -4.20
N ILE A 189 -17.68 -13.55 -5.11
CA ILE A 189 -17.92 -13.31 -6.53
C ILE A 189 -19.30 -13.86 -6.85
N ASN A 190 -20.20 -13.02 -7.34
CA ASN A 190 -21.60 -13.38 -7.62
C ASN A 190 -22.23 -14.13 -6.42
N ASN A 191 -22.07 -13.57 -5.21
CA ASN A 191 -22.53 -14.09 -3.92
C ASN A 191 -21.92 -15.43 -3.47
N LYS A 192 -20.92 -15.97 -4.16
CA LYS A 192 -20.20 -17.18 -3.73
C LYS A 192 -18.91 -16.79 -3.02
N PRO A 193 -18.63 -17.26 -1.80
CA PRO A 193 -17.40 -16.98 -1.10
C PRO A 193 -16.22 -17.64 -1.80
N VAL A 194 -15.11 -16.93 -1.90
CA VAL A 194 -13.86 -17.37 -2.53
C VAL A 194 -12.67 -17.11 -1.61
N ASN A 195 -11.62 -17.89 -1.79
CA ASN A 195 -10.37 -17.68 -1.04
C ASN A 195 -9.65 -16.41 -1.55
N ALA A 196 -9.70 -15.34 -0.75
CA ALA A 196 -9.06 -14.06 -1.07
C ALA A 196 -7.56 -14.20 -1.35
N MET A 197 -6.86 -15.10 -0.64
CA MET A 197 -5.41 -15.25 -0.73
C MET A 197 -4.95 -15.91 -2.03
N SER A 198 -5.77 -16.84 -2.57
CA SER A 198 -5.47 -17.55 -3.84
C SER A 198 -6.13 -16.91 -5.06
N LEU A 199 -6.95 -15.86 -4.86
CA LEU A 199 -7.68 -15.22 -5.93
C LEU A 199 -6.72 -14.50 -6.90
N LYS A 200 -6.81 -14.86 -8.18
CA LYS A 200 -6.20 -14.08 -9.26
C LYS A 200 -7.10 -12.87 -9.53
N LEU A 201 -6.79 -11.77 -8.89
CA LEU A 201 -7.57 -10.54 -9.06
C LEU A 201 -7.27 -9.93 -10.43
N PRO A 202 -8.28 -9.36 -11.11
CA PRO A 202 -8.03 -8.51 -12.25
C PRO A 202 -7.02 -7.44 -11.83
N THR A 203 -6.08 -7.16 -12.71
CA THR A 203 -5.21 -5.99 -12.54
C THR A 203 -6.08 -4.74 -12.59
N GLY A 204 -5.67 -3.69 -11.90
CA GLY A 204 -6.31 -2.39 -11.98
C GLY A 204 -6.34 -1.86 -13.42
N ARG A 205 -6.65 -0.61 -13.57
CA ARG A 205 -6.71 0.07 -14.86
C ARG A 205 -5.43 -0.16 -15.68
N LYS A 206 -5.60 -0.37 -16.98
CA LYS A 206 -4.53 -0.37 -17.96
C LYS A 206 -4.74 0.80 -18.93
N LEU A 207 -3.72 1.63 -19.09
CA LEU A 207 -3.72 2.72 -20.04
C LEU A 207 -3.57 2.15 -21.45
N THR A 208 -4.32 2.70 -22.41
CA THR A 208 -4.30 2.29 -23.81
C THR A 208 -4.44 3.51 -24.74
N GLY A 209 -4.06 3.37 -26.00
CA GLY A 209 -4.19 4.44 -27.00
C GLY A 209 -3.51 5.73 -26.56
N GLU A 210 -4.16 6.86 -26.75
CA GLU A 210 -3.63 8.19 -26.45
C GLU A 210 -3.20 8.36 -24.99
N GLN A 211 -3.93 7.78 -24.04
CA GLN A 211 -3.56 7.84 -22.63
C GLN A 211 -2.23 7.14 -22.31
N LEU A 212 -1.94 6.03 -23.02
CA LEU A 212 -0.66 5.34 -22.88
C LEU A 212 0.48 6.20 -23.45
N GLU A 213 0.27 6.91 -24.56
CA GLU A 213 1.29 7.79 -25.13
C GLU A 213 1.54 9.02 -24.25
N GLN A 214 0.49 9.63 -23.68
CA GLN A 214 0.63 10.69 -22.68
C GLN A 214 1.40 10.21 -21.45
N PHE A 215 1.11 9.01 -20.97
CA PHE A 215 1.84 8.40 -19.86
C PHE A 215 3.32 8.14 -20.19
N LYS A 216 3.64 7.64 -21.38
CA LYS A 216 5.03 7.41 -21.81
C LYS A 216 5.84 8.71 -21.85
N ALA A 217 5.23 9.81 -22.30
CA ALA A 217 5.87 11.12 -22.28
C ALA A 217 6.15 11.58 -20.85
N GLU A 218 5.22 11.39 -19.93
CA GLU A 218 5.41 11.71 -18.52
C GLU A 218 6.47 10.80 -17.86
N MET A 219 6.47 9.51 -18.17
CA MET A 219 7.49 8.56 -17.71
C MET A 219 8.88 9.01 -18.14
N ALA A 220 9.07 9.36 -19.42
CA ALA A 220 10.34 9.86 -19.93
C ALA A 220 10.78 11.15 -19.21
N ARG A 221 9.85 12.05 -18.91
CA ARG A 221 10.13 13.27 -18.10
C ARG A 221 10.63 12.91 -16.70
N ILE A 222 9.98 11.98 -16.03
CA ILE A 222 10.37 11.53 -14.68
C ILE A 222 11.74 10.85 -14.69
N GLU A 223 12.02 10.02 -15.70
CA GLU A 223 13.33 9.39 -15.87
C GLU A 223 14.44 10.40 -16.12
N ALA A 224 14.21 11.42 -16.93
CA ALA A 224 15.16 12.51 -17.15
C ALA A 224 15.45 13.29 -15.86
N LEU A 225 14.44 13.53 -15.02
CA LEU A 225 14.66 14.16 -13.70
C LEU A 225 15.52 13.28 -12.78
N ARG A 226 15.25 11.97 -12.73
CA ARG A 226 16.05 11.01 -11.97
C ARG A 226 17.52 11.02 -12.41
N ASP A 227 17.74 10.98 -13.71
CA ASP A 227 19.10 10.91 -14.28
C ASP A 227 19.88 12.21 -14.05
N ALA A 228 19.21 13.37 -14.10
CA ALA A 228 19.78 14.66 -13.74
C ALA A 228 20.18 14.69 -12.26
N GLU A 229 19.31 14.27 -11.36
CA GLU A 229 19.57 14.22 -9.92
C GLU A 229 20.75 13.30 -9.57
N ILE A 230 20.82 12.12 -10.19
CA ILE A 230 21.95 11.19 -10.02
C ILE A 230 23.25 11.84 -10.50
N SER A 231 23.23 12.52 -11.64
CA SER A 231 24.40 13.20 -12.21
C SER A 231 24.91 14.32 -11.30
N GLU A 232 24.01 15.14 -10.78
CA GLU A 232 24.36 16.21 -9.84
C GLU A 232 25.00 15.68 -8.56
N ARG A 233 24.46 14.60 -8.01
CA ARG A 233 25.03 13.94 -6.81
C ARG A 233 26.40 13.35 -7.06
N MET A 234 26.61 12.71 -8.19
CA MET A 234 27.93 12.17 -8.56
C MET A 234 28.96 13.29 -8.68
N VAL A 235 28.60 14.42 -9.28
CA VAL A 235 29.45 15.60 -9.39
C VAL A 235 29.75 16.21 -8.01
N ALA A 236 28.74 16.31 -7.14
CA ALA A 236 28.91 16.81 -5.78
C ALA A 236 29.83 15.93 -4.93
N GLN A 237 29.75 14.61 -5.07
CA GLN A 237 30.63 13.65 -4.39
C GLN A 237 32.04 13.60 -4.96
N ALA A 238 32.22 13.89 -6.24
CA ALA A 238 33.52 13.91 -6.90
C ALA A 238 34.32 15.22 -6.62
N LYS A 239 33.65 16.24 -6.06
CA LYS A 239 34.32 17.49 -5.71
C LYS A 239 35.27 17.24 -4.52
N PRO A 240 36.60 17.45 -4.68
CA PRO A 240 37.55 17.23 -3.60
C PRO A 240 37.19 18.16 -2.41
N ALA A 241 37.22 17.58 -1.20
CA ALA A 241 37.09 18.39 0.01
C ALA A 241 38.06 19.58 -0.05
N ALA A 242 37.58 20.79 0.23
CA ALA A 242 38.42 21.97 0.26
C ALA A 242 39.61 21.68 1.18
N PRO A 243 40.85 22.07 0.82
CA PRO A 243 42.03 21.82 1.64
C PRO A 243 41.81 22.46 3.02
N VAL A 244 41.81 21.63 4.05
CA VAL A 244 41.77 22.10 5.44
C VAL A 244 43.04 22.89 5.66
N GLY A 245 42.91 24.21 5.90
CA GLY A 245 44.03 25.07 6.18
C GLY A 245 44.85 24.57 7.37
N PRO A 246 46.16 24.82 7.42
CA PRO A 246 47.02 24.34 8.49
C PRO A 246 46.63 25.00 9.82
N GLY A 247 45.99 24.23 10.71
CA GLY A 247 45.68 24.77 12.03
C GLY A 247 44.82 23.96 12.98
N TYR A 248 44.35 22.76 12.63
CA TYR A 248 43.64 21.92 13.57
C TYR A 248 44.25 20.53 13.69
N THR A 249 44.81 20.23 14.85
CA THR A 249 45.17 18.86 15.24
C THR A 249 43.91 18.02 15.32
N SER A 250 43.80 17.07 14.42
CA SER A 250 42.68 16.10 14.41
C SER A 250 42.73 15.23 15.66
N VAL A 251 41.77 15.39 16.53
CA VAL A 251 41.38 14.29 17.44
C VAL A 251 40.69 13.23 16.61
N PRO A 252 41.05 11.93 16.69
CA PRO A 252 40.34 10.89 15.94
C PRO A 252 38.93 10.81 16.49
N VAL A 253 37.98 11.40 15.77
CA VAL A 253 36.56 11.14 16.00
C VAL A 253 36.28 9.75 15.44
N ALA A 254 35.75 8.86 16.30
CA ALA A 254 35.23 7.57 15.85
C ALA A 254 34.35 7.76 14.63
N ALA A 255 34.54 6.93 13.62
CA ALA A 255 33.77 6.97 12.39
C ALA A 255 32.28 7.01 12.75
N PRO A 256 31.52 8.01 12.30
CA PRO A 256 30.07 7.99 12.50
C PRO A 256 29.53 6.75 11.79
N ALA A 257 28.58 6.08 12.42
CA ALA A 257 27.73 5.13 11.76
C ALA A 257 27.25 5.74 10.42
N PRO A 258 27.09 4.93 9.35
CA PRO A 258 26.72 5.45 8.05
C PRO A 258 25.53 6.39 8.22
N ALA A 259 25.73 7.66 7.89
CA ALA A 259 24.71 8.67 7.99
C ALA A 259 23.51 8.17 7.16
N GLU A 260 22.36 8.13 7.81
CA GLU A 260 21.09 8.02 7.08
C GLU A 260 21.13 9.11 6.00
N THR A 261 21.25 8.67 4.77
CA THR A 261 21.29 9.57 3.61
C THR A 261 19.96 10.30 3.59
N ARG A 262 19.96 11.58 3.93
CA ARG A 262 18.78 12.43 3.76
C ARG A 262 18.67 12.74 2.28
N ASP A 263 17.96 11.88 1.58
CA ASP A 263 17.70 12.03 0.17
C ASP A 263 16.64 13.08 -0.08
N ILE A 264 17.03 14.13 -0.75
CA ILE A 264 16.15 15.23 -1.14
C ILE A 264 15.18 14.78 -2.23
N ALA A 265 15.56 13.84 -3.08
CA ALA A 265 14.71 13.35 -4.17
C ALA A 265 14.80 11.84 -4.42
N LEU A 266 15.85 11.13 -3.98
CA LEU A 266 16.06 9.71 -4.22
C LEU A 266 16.38 8.99 -2.90
N ARG A 267 15.55 8.04 -2.48
CA ARG A 267 15.89 7.10 -1.42
C ARG A 267 15.98 5.69 -1.98
N PRO A 268 17.06 4.94 -1.69
CA PRO A 268 17.09 3.51 -1.93
C PRO A 268 16.12 2.74 -1.04
#